data_78b916a1f93b35de6dfbc96f9028f04f
#
_entry.id   78b916a1f93b35de6dfbc96f9028f04f
#
_cell.length_a   1.000
_cell.length_b   1.000
_cell.length_c   1.000
_cell.angle_alpha   90.00
_cell.angle_beta   90.00
_cell.angle_gamma   90.00
#
_symmetry.space_group_name_H-M   'P 1'
#
loop_
_entity.id
_entity.type
_entity.pdbx_description
1 polymer ?
#
loop_
_entity_poly.entity_id
_entity_poly.type
_entity_poly.pdbx_seq_one_letter_code
_entity_poly.pdbx_strand_id
1 'polypeptide(L)'
;MYPFSFQNPTRIEFGLDKEKEMGKYMHEYGAKKVLIIYGSERVKQSGLFEDVAKNLREHGIENIECGGVKSNPTISKVREAVAMAKAFGADSVLSIGGGSCLDSAKAIAAGACYNGDTWDFFKGTPVQKALMIFDAVSYTHLTLPT
;
A
#
# COMPACT_ATOMS: atom_id res chain seq x y z
N MET A 1 -21.72 28.89 9.96
CA MET A 1 -20.62 27.96 9.61
C MET A 1 -19.81 27.66 10.83
N TYR A 2 -19.64 26.38 11.12
CA TYR A 2 -18.79 25.96 12.24
C TYR A 2 -17.33 26.01 11.79
N PRO A 3 -16.42 26.49 12.62
CA PRO A 3 -15.01 26.47 12.29
C PRO A 3 -14.50 25.02 12.20
N PHE A 4 -13.68 24.78 11.19
CA PHE A 4 -13.01 23.49 11.05
C PHE A 4 -11.61 23.70 10.47
N SER A 5 -10.74 22.73 10.66
CA SER A 5 -9.46 22.69 9.96
C SER A 5 -9.33 21.36 9.23
N PHE A 6 -8.72 21.40 8.05
CA PHE A 6 -8.49 20.23 7.22
C PHE A 6 -7.03 20.23 6.78
N GLN A 7 -6.41 19.07 6.93
CA GLN A 7 -5.05 18.87 6.45
C GLN A 7 -4.95 17.48 5.82
N ASN A 8 -4.44 17.43 4.61
CA ASN A 8 -4.17 16.15 3.94
C ASN A 8 -2.76 16.20 3.35
N PRO A 9 -1.76 15.63 4.03
CA PRO A 9 -0.38 15.63 3.54
C PRO A 9 -0.10 14.59 2.44
N THR A 10 -1.11 13.86 1.99
CA THR A 10 -0.95 12.86 0.94
C THR A 10 -0.48 13.49 -0.36
N ARG A 11 0.66 13.03 -0.85
CA ARG A 11 1.18 13.44 -2.15
C ARG A 11 0.52 12.60 -3.24
N ILE A 12 0.03 13.26 -4.27
CA ILE A 12 -0.58 12.62 -5.43
C ILE A 12 0.22 12.99 -6.67
N GLU A 13 0.73 11.96 -7.36
CA GLU A 13 1.38 12.11 -8.65
C GLU A 13 0.46 11.51 -9.71
N PHE A 14 -0.09 12.34 -10.56
CA PHE A 14 -1.02 11.95 -11.60
C PHE A 14 -0.45 12.25 -12.98
N GLY A 15 -0.54 11.30 -13.89
CA GLY A 15 -0.08 11.47 -15.25
C GLY A 15 0.28 10.16 -15.91
N LEU A 16 0.65 10.24 -17.17
CA LEU A 16 1.03 9.07 -17.96
C LEU A 16 2.31 8.45 -17.38
N ASP A 17 2.27 7.13 -17.17
CA ASP A 17 3.41 6.32 -16.69
C ASP A 17 3.98 6.73 -15.33
N LYS A 18 3.22 7.46 -14.51
CA LYS A 18 3.67 7.87 -13.17
C LYS A 18 3.89 6.68 -12.24
N GLU A 19 3.15 5.59 -12.43
CA GLU A 19 3.31 4.36 -11.65
C GLU A 19 4.69 3.74 -11.85
N LYS A 20 5.34 3.97 -12.98
CA LYS A 20 6.69 3.48 -13.28
C LYS A 20 7.78 4.22 -12.52
N GLU A 21 7.45 5.35 -11.89
CA GLU A 21 8.37 6.15 -11.10
C GLU A 21 8.21 5.90 -9.59
N MET A 22 7.45 4.88 -9.19
CA MET A 22 7.12 4.61 -7.79
C MET A 22 8.37 4.47 -6.92
N GLY A 23 9.39 3.78 -7.38
CA GLY A 23 10.64 3.61 -6.64
C GLY A 23 11.33 4.94 -6.34
N LYS A 24 11.30 5.87 -7.29
CA LYS A 24 11.82 7.22 -7.09
C LYS A 24 11.10 7.93 -5.95
N TYR A 25 9.77 7.92 -5.97
CA TYR A 25 8.97 8.57 -4.94
C TYR A 25 9.16 7.93 -3.58
N MET A 26 9.16 6.61 -3.51
CA MET A 26 9.38 5.89 -2.26
C MET A 26 10.77 6.14 -1.69
N HIS A 27 11.78 6.22 -2.55
CA HIS A 27 13.14 6.56 -2.15
C HIS A 27 13.22 7.96 -1.53
N GLU A 28 12.51 8.92 -2.10
CA GLU A 28 12.44 10.30 -1.56
C GLU A 28 11.90 10.33 -0.12
N TYR A 29 11.01 9.39 0.23
CA TYR A 29 10.46 9.26 1.58
C TYR A 29 11.27 8.33 2.48
N GLY A 30 12.38 7.81 2.00
CA GLY A 30 13.29 6.98 2.80
C GLY A 30 12.91 5.50 2.91
N ALA A 31 12.02 5.00 2.04
CA ALA A 31 11.67 3.59 2.03
C ALA A 31 12.86 2.73 1.60
N LYS A 32 13.07 1.60 2.29
CA LYS A 32 14.16 0.67 2.02
C LYS A 32 13.67 -0.77 1.87
N LYS A 33 12.63 -1.16 2.61
CA LYS A 33 12.04 -2.50 2.59
C LYS A 33 10.52 -2.39 2.52
N VAL A 34 9.94 -2.86 1.43
CA VAL A 34 8.51 -2.72 1.20
C VAL A 34 7.81 -4.07 1.09
N LEU A 35 6.64 -4.17 1.71
CA LEU A 35 5.68 -5.24 1.43
C LEU A 35 4.74 -4.75 0.34
N ILE A 36 4.73 -5.44 -0.79
CA ILE A 36 3.82 -5.15 -1.90
C ILE A 36 2.58 -6.02 -1.75
N ILE A 37 1.39 -5.38 -1.74
CA ILE A 37 0.13 -6.10 -1.73
C ILE A 37 -0.65 -5.83 -3.02
N TYR A 38 -1.35 -6.84 -3.50
CA TYR A 38 -2.17 -6.73 -4.71
C TYR A 38 -3.32 -7.74 -4.65
N GLY A 39 -4.34 -7.53 -5.48
CA GLY A 39 -5.54 -8.36 -5.49
C GLY A 39 -5.38 -9.61 -6.34
N SER A 40 -5.37 -9.43 -7.65
CA SER A 40 -5.37 -10.54 -8.61
C SER A 40 -4.09 -10.58 -9.43
N GLU A 41 -3.84 -11.71 -10.05
CA GLU A 41 -2.73 -11.90 -10.97
C GLU A 41 -2.80 -11.00 -12.22
N ARG A 42 -3.94 -10.35 -12.45
CA ARG A 42 -4.08 -9.37 -13.54
C ARG A 42 -3.06 -8.24 -13.47
N VAL A 43 -2.69 -7.86 -12.25
CA VAL A 43 -1.65 -6.84 -12.02
C VAL A 43 -0.32 -7.29 -12.61
N LYS A 44 0.00 -8.58 -12.49
CA LYS A 44 1.21 -9.16 -13.07
C LYS A 44 1.08 -9.34 -14.58
N GLN A 45 -0.08 -9.78 -15.04
CA GLN A 45 -0.35 -9.99 -16.48
C GLN A 45 -0.31 -8.69 -17.27
N SER A 46 -0.72 -7.58 -16.66
CA SER A 46 -0.68 -6.26 -17.29
C SER A 46 0.72 -5.66 -17.41
N GLY A 47 1.70 -6.24 -16.71
CA GLY A 47 3.06 -5.71 -16.63
C GLY A 47 3.25 -4.63 -15.56
N LEU A 48 2.19 -4.15 -14.95
CA LEU A 48 2.26 -3.09 -13.94
C LEU A 48 3.12 -3.49 -12.74
N PHE A 49 2.90 -4.70 -12.23
CA PHE A 49 3.66 -5.21 -11.09
C PHE A 49 5.17 -5.23 -11.39
N GLU A 50 5.54 -5.77 -12.54
CA GLU A 50 6.96 -5.90 -12.90
C GLU A 50 7.60 -4.53 -13.15
N ASP A 51 6.89 -3.61 -13.78
CA ASP A 51 7.38 -2.24 -13.97
C ASP A 51 7.66 -1.55 -12.64
N VAL A 52 6.75 -1.69 -11.69
CA VAL A 52 6.91 -1.13 -10.34
C VAL A 52 8.05 -1.83 -9.61
N ALA A 53 8.09 -3.15 -9.59
CA ALA A 53 9.12 -3.92 -8.89
C ALA A 53 10.51 -3.62 -9.45
N LYS A 54 10.64 -3.50 -10.76
CA LYS A 54 11.89 -3.12 -11.41
C LYS A 54 12.36 -1.73 -10.95
N ASN A 55 11.46 -0.76 -10.93
CA ASN A 55 11.79 0.59 -10.50
C ASN A 55 12.20 0.64 -9.02
N LEU A 56 11.56 -0.17 -8.17
CA LEU A 56 11.98 -0.33 -6.77
C LEU A 56 13.42 -0.83 -6.67
N ARG A 57 13.75 -1.88 -7.42
CA ARG A 57 15.11 -2.44 -7.43
C ARG A 57 16.15 -1.42 -7.92
N GLU A 58 15.81 -0.63 -8.94
CA GLU A 58 16.69 0.42 -9.48
C GLU A 58 17.01 1.49 -8.43
N HIS A 59 16.13 1.69 -7.44
CA HIS A 59 16.31 2.65 -6.37
C HIS A 59 16.77 1.99 -5.05
N GLY A 60 17.21 0.74 -5.11
CA GLY A 60 17.76 0.04 -3.95
C GLY A 60 16.73 -0.36 -2.91
N ILE A 61 15.47 -0.48 -3.29
CA ILE A 61 14.38 -0.86 -2.36
C ILE A 61 14.14 -2.35 -2.48
N GLU A 62 14.35 -3.07 -1.36
CA GLU A 62 14.04 -4.50 -1.27
C GLU A 62 12.53 -4.68 -1.12
N ASN A 63 11.97 -5.74 -1.71
CA ASN A 63 10.54 -5.99 -1.63
C ASN A 63 10.22 -7.47 -1.47
N ILE A 64 9.08 -7.71 -0.83
CA ILE A 64 8.38 -9.00 -0.81
C ILE A 64 6.94 -8.76 -1.21
N GLU A 65 6.25 -9.79 -1.64
CA GLU A 65 4.88 -9.67 -2.14
C GLU A 65 3.89 -10.52 -1.38
N CYS A 66 2.67 -10.02 -1.24
CA CYS A 66 1.52 -10.74 -0.70
C CYS A 66 0.32 -10.45 -1.59
N GLY A 67 -0.06 -11.41 -2.42
CA GLY A 67 -1.19 -11.30 -3.33
C GLY A 67 -2.48 -11.86 -2.75
N GLY A 68 -3.55 -11.78 -3.53
CA GLY A 68 -4.84 -12.36 -3.18
C GLY A 68 -5.72 -11.51 -2.26
N VAL A 69 -5.50 -10.21 -2.21
CA VAL A 69 -6.37 -9.28 -1.48
C VAL A 69 -7.69 -9.14 -2.24
N LYS A 70 -8.77 -9.64 -1.65
CA LYS A 70 -10.11 -9.63 -2.27
C LYS A 70 -10.79 -8.29 -2.11
N SER A 71 -11.87 -8.06 -2.88
CA SER A 71 -12.69 -6.84 -2.81
C SER A 71 -13.25 -6.58 -1.42
N ASN A 72 -13.54 -7.64 -0.66
CA ASN A 72 -13.85 -7.55 0.76
C ASN A 72 -12.70 -8.19 1.52
N PRO A 73 -11.66 -7.43 1.89
CA PRO A 73 -10.47 -8.00 2.51
C PRO A 73 -10.82 -8.67 3.84
N THR A 74 -10.30 -9.87 4.05
CA THR A 74 -10.51 -10.61 5.29
C THR A 74 -9.44 -10.26 6.31
N ILE A 75 -9.82 -10.33 7.59
CA ILE A 75 -8.83 -10.15 8.66
C ILE A 75 -7.72 -11.20 8.63
N SER A 76 -8.02 -12.41 8.17
CA SER A 76 -7.02 -13.46 8.00
C SER A 76 -5.91 -13.06 7.03
N LYS A 77 -6.28 -12.44 5.91
CA LYS A 77 -5.31 -11.97 4.92
C LYS A 77 -4.48 -10.81 5.46
N VAL A 78 -5.10 -9.91 6.20
CA VAL A 78 -4.40 -8.81 6.87
C VAL A 78 -3.40 -9.34 7.89
N ARG A 79 -3.80 -10.31 8.71
CA ARG A 79 -2.91 -10.94 9.70
C ARG A 79 -1.71 -11.63 9.04
N GLU A 80 -1.94 -12.32 7.94
CA GLU A 80 -0.88 -12.95 7.14
C GLU A 80 0.14 -11.89 6.68
N ALA A 81 -0.35 -10.83 6.07
CA ALA A 81 0.49 -9.76 5.55
C ALA A 81 1.23 -9.02 6.66
N VAL A 82 0.60 -8.79 7.81
CA VAL A 82 1.24 -8.20 9.00
C VAL A 82 2.41 -9.08 9.47
N ALA A 83 2.20 -10.38 9.55
CA ALA A 83 3.27 -11.31 9.95
C ALA A 83 4.43 -11.27 8.96
N MET A 84 4.15 -11.23 7.66
CA MET A 84 5.16 -11.11 6.62
C MET A 84 5.94 -9.79 6.73
N ALA A 85 5.24 -8.69 6.95
CA ALA A 85 5.87 -7.37 7.10
C ALA A 85 6.82 -7.33 8.29
N LYS A 86 6.39 -7.87 9.43
CA LYS A 86 7.23 -7.94 10.64
C LYS A 86 8.46 -8.82 10.45
N ALA A 87 8.29 -10.00 9.87
CA ALA A 87 9.40 -10.93 9.63
C ALA A 87 10.43 -10.36 8.65
N PHE A 88 9.97 -9.65 7.63
CA PHE A 88 10.83 -9.00 6.64
C PHE A 88 11.52 -7.74 7.18
N GLY A 89 10.96 -7.10 8.20
CA GLY A 89 11.41 -5.80 8.69
C GLY A 89 10.99 -4.67 7.76
N ALA A 90 9.78 -4.76 7.19
CA ALA A 90 9.28 -3.75 6.28
C ALA A 90 9.15 -2.38 6.97
N ASP A 91 9.54 -1.33 6.26
CA ASP A 91 9.33 0.07 6.68
C ASP A 91 8.17 0.73 5.94
N SER A 92 7.65 0.04 4.94
CA SER A 92 6.59 0.58 4.07
C SER A 92 5.72 -0.52 3.49
N VAL A 93 4.51 -0.14 3.10
CA VAL A 93 3.55 -1.00 2.39
C VAL A 93 3.17 -0.31 1.10
N LEU A 94 3.20 -1.04 0.00
CA LEU A 94 2.78 -0.56 -1.31
C LEU A 94 1.59 -1.39 -1.78
N SER A 95 0.46 -0.74 -2.04
CA SER A 95 -0.67 -1.39 -2.68
C SER A 95 -0.63 -1.14 -4.19
N ILE A 96 -0.90 -2.18 -4.96
CA ILE A 96 -1.03 -2.09 -6.40
C ILE A 96 -2.41 -2.59 -6.78
N GLY A 97 -3.29 -1.69 -7.20
CA GLY A 97 -4.67 -2.04 -7.54
C GLY A 97 -5.67 -0.99 -7.14
N GLY A 98 -6.86 -1.43 -6.75
CA GLY A 98 -7.96 -0.55 -6.39
C GLY A 98 -8.06 -0.24 -4.89
N GLY A 99 -9.19 0.37 -4.50
CA GLY A 99 -9.43 0.84 -3.14
C GLY A 99 -9.35 -0.23 -2.06
N SER A 100 -9.74 -1.47 -2.37
CA SER A 100 -9.67 -2.59 -1.41
C SER A 100 -8.23 -2.92 -1.02
N CYS A 101 -7.30 -2.82 -1.96
CA CYS A 101 -5.88 -3.01 -1.68
C CYS A 101 -5.35 -1.88 -0.79
N LEU A 102 -5.74 -0.65 -1.08
CA LEU A 102 -5.31 0.51 -0.28
C LEU A 102 -5.84 0.41 1.16
N ASP A 103 -7.09 0.03 1.35
CA ASP A 103 -7.66 -0.16 2.69
C ASP A 103 -6.91 -1.25 3.46
N SER A 104 -6.58 -2.35 2.79
CA SER A 104 -5.77 -3.41 3.38
C SER A 104 -4.37 -2.91 3.74
N ALA A 105 -3.76 -2.08 2.86
CA ALA A 105 -2.44 -1.50 3.13
C ALA A 105 -2.43 -0.66 4.41
N LYS A 106 -3.48 0.11 4.63
CA LYS A 106 -3.63 0.92 5.86
C LYS A 106 -3.68 0.04 7.11
N ALA A 107 -4.50 -1.01 7.08
CA ALA A 107 -4.60 -1.96 8.19
C ALA A 107 -3.29 -2.69 8.44
N ILE A 108 -2.60 -3.12 7.40
CA ILE A 108 -1.30 -3.81 7.49
C ILE A 108 -0.24 -2.87 8.04
N ALA A 109 -0.18 -1.64 7.56
CA ALA A 109 0.79 -0.66 8.03
C ALA A 109 0.65 -0.36 9.52
N ALA A 110 -0.58 -0.23 9.99
CA ALA A 110 -0.88 -0.04 11.41
C ALA A 110 -0.54 -1.30 12.22
N GLY A 111 -0.96 -2.47 11.75
CA GLY A 111 -0.72 -3.75 12.42
C GLY A 111 0.75 -4.10 12.56
N ALA A 112 1.57 -3.76 11.57
CA ALA A 112 3.00 -4.03 11.60
C ALA A 112 3.75 -3.23 12.68
N CYS A 113 3.18 -2.12 13.14
CA CYS A 113 3.73 -1.30 14.23
C CYS A 113 3.06 -1.55 15.58
N TYR A 114 2.21 -2.56 15.66
CA TYR A 114 1.39 -2.85 16.85
C TYR A 114 1.77 -4.23 17.43
N ASN A 115 1.81 -4.31 18.75
CA ASN A 115 2.16 -5.55 19.45
C ASN A 115 0.99 -6.51 19.66
N GLY A 116 -0.24 -6.05 19.47
CA GLY A 116 -1.44 -6.86 19.59
C GLY A 116 -1.98 -7.33 18.26
N ASP A 117 -3.23 -7.80 18.26
CA ASP A 117 -3.92 -8.22 17.07
C ASP A 117 -4.48 -7.02 16.29
N THR A 118 -4.29 -6.99 14.99
CA THR A 118 -4.78 -5.91 14.11
C THR A 118 -6.30 -5.70 14.24
N TRP A 119 -7.05 -6.75 14.58
CA TRP A 119 -8.49 -6.65 14.82
C TRP A 119 -8.85 -5.67 15.93
N ASP A 120 -7.93 -5.40 16.86
CA ASP A 120 -8.16 -4.46 17.97
C ASP A 120 -8.49 -3.05 17.45
N PHE A 121 -7.94 -2.65 16.31
CA PHE A 121 -8.23 -1.34 15.72
C PHE A 121 -9.70 -1.21 15.30
N PHE A 122 -10.33 -2.32 14.93
CA PHE A 122 -11.75 -2.34 14.56
C PHE A 122 -12.66 -2.37 15.80
N LYS A 123 -12.09 -2.61 16.98
CA LYS A 123 -12.81 -2.58 18.26
C LYS A 123 -12.61 -1.25 19.02
N GLY A 124 -11.91 -0.30 18.41
CA GLY A 124 -11.75 1.04 18.96
C GLY A 124 -10.37 1.38 19.50
N THR A 125 -9.41 0.46 19.45
CA THR A 125 -8.03 0.78 19.81
C THR A 125 -7.45 1.81 18.84
N PRO A 126 -6.91 2.94 19.32
CA PRO A 126 -6.38 3.97 18.42
C PRO A 126 -5.07 3.54 17.78
N VAL A 127 -4.88 3.92 16.52
CA VAL A 127 -3.62 3.72 15.82
C VAL A 127 -2.64 4.81 16.25
N GLN A 128 -1.51 4.42 16.84
CA GLN A 128 -0.48 5.36 17.32
C GLN A 128 0.68 5.48 16.34
N LYS A 129 0.98 4.42 15.59
CA LYS A 129 2.06 4.38 14.64
C LYS A 129 1.71 3.46 13.47
N ALA A 130 2.15 3.80 12.28
CA ALA A 130 1.99 2.99 11.09
C ALA A 130 3.22 3.08 10.20
N LEU A 131 3.45 2.07 9.38
CA LEU A 131 4.45 2.12 8.33
C LEU A 131 4.03 3.15 7.27
N MET A 132 4.98 3.60 6.45
CA MET A 132 4.67 4.43 5.28
C MET A 132 3.78 3.65 4.31
N ILE A 133 2.79 4.33 3.73
CA ILE A 133 1.83 3.73 2.82
C ILE A 133 1.95 4.39 1.45
N PHE A 134 2.10 3.57 0.42
CA PHE A 134 2.15 3.99 -0.98
C PHE A 134 1.11 3.23 -1.78
N ASP A 135 0.59 3.85 -2.82
CA ASP A 135 -0.43 3.25 -3.68
C ASP A 135 -0.13 3.54 -5.14
N ALA A 136 -0.15 2.50 -5.95
CA ALA A 136 0.00 2.60 -7.40
C ALA A 136 -1.28 2.11 -8.07
N VAL A 137 -1.93 2.98 -8.81
CA VAL A 137 -3.17 2.67 -9.52
C VAL A 137 -2.98 3.00 -11.00
N SER A 138 -3.28 2.04 -11.86
CA SER A 138 -3.32 2.25 -13.30
C SER A 138 -4.68 1.80 -13.83
N TYR A 139 -5.39 2.73 -14.44
CA TYR A 139 -6.65 2.46 -15.11
C TYR A 139 -6.48 2.64 -16.62
N THR A 140 -6.74 1.58 -17.37
CA THR A 140 -6.75 1.66 -18.85
C THR A 140 -7.99 2.38 -19.36
N HIS A 141 -9.07 2.37 -18.56
CA HIS A 141 -10.32 3.07 -18.88
C HIS A 141 -10.81 3.77 -17.62
N LEU A 142 -10.64 5.08 -17.55
CA LEU A 142 -11.22 5.90 -16.52
C LEU A 142 -12.43 6.62 -17.10
N THR A 143 -13.62 6.22 -16.65
CA THR A 143 -14.85 6.96 -16.96
C THR A 143 -15.16 7.83 -15.76
N LEU A 144 -15.01 9.13 -15.93
CA LEU A 144 -15.43 10.08 -14.90
C LEU A 144 -16.95 10.22 -14.97
N PRO A 145 -17.68 10.15 -13.85
CA PRO A 145 -19.09 10.46 -13.84
C PRO A 145 -19.30 11.92 -14.24
N THR A 146 -20.18 12.10 -15.20
CA THR A 146 -20.60 13.43 -15.65
C THR A 146 -21.72 13.98 -14.78
#